data_7334f0b7579c5df73bd52e47e4d8b845
#
_entry.id   7334f0b7579c5df73bd52e47e4d8b845
#
_cell.length_a   1.000
_cell.length_b   1.000
_cell.length_c   1.000
_cell.angle_alpha   90.00
_cell.angle_beta   90.00
_cell.angle_gamma   90.00
#
_symmetry.space_group_name_H-M   'P 1'
#
loop_
_entity.id
_entity.type
_entity.pdbx_description
1 polymer ?
#
loop_
_entity_poly.entity_id
_entity_poly.type
_entity_poly.pdbx_seq_one_letter_code
_entity_poly.pdbx_strand_id
1 'polypeptide(L)'
;MSDEIDRKIAVIFATDIVGYSKHMEADESETVKNLRACEKILTQLFKKHGGSLFNTGGDSFLAEFPSAVAAVECAVEFQNEIKTRNASDKTTVPLKFRIGVNSGDVIKEKGNLLGDGVNIAARLETLAQTGGVTISKGVYDYVKGKTKHEYNDLGIQKVKQNEFHAYDLLLDPSQKRKLKTQKSNMPLIGVITVVLSIGLVGLLYFNFFAQDINNKQFNDSNKISLLLLPFKLQSKGDEGSFMAESITGHISTTLAKFD
;
A
#
# COMPACT_ATOMS: atom_id res chain seq x y z
N MET A 1 -0.53 28.20 24.57
CA MET A 1 -1.80 27.61 24.14
C MET A 1 -1.42 26.35 23.40
N SER A 2 -1.72 25.17 23.93
CA SER A 2 -1.57 23.93 23.19
C SER A 2 -2.60 23.96 22.08
N ASP A 3 -2.19 23.93 20.82
CA ASP A 3 -3.11 23.72 19.70
C ASP A 3 -3.75 22.33 19.90
N GLU A 4 -4.96 22.31 20.39
CA GLU A 4 -5.75 21.10 20.58
C GLU A 4 -6.06 20.54 19.19
N ILE A 5 -5.54 19.36 18.89
CA ILE A 5 -5.73 18.70 17.59
C ILE A 5 -7.16 18.15 17.55
N ASP A 6 -8.04 18.75 16.75
CA ASP A 6 -9.43 18.30 16.55
C ASP A 6 -9.45 17.02 15.71
N ARG A 7 -9.67 15.85 16.36
CA ARG A 7 -9.75 14.52 15.74
C ARG A 7 -11.16 14.00 15.70
N LYS A 8 -11.49 13.31 14.62
CA LYS A 8 -12.78 12.61 14.48
C LYS A 8 -12.67 11.40 13.57
N ILE A 9 -13.64 10.49 13.68
CA ILE A 9 -13.87 9.46 12.66
C ILE A 9 -14.72 10.07 11.55
N ALA A 10 -14.28 9.91 10.31
CA ALA A 10 -14.99 10.41 9.14
C ALA A 10 -15.05 9.37 8.03
N VAL A 11 -16.08 9.45 7.19
CA VAL A 11 -16.16 8.71 5.94
C VAL A 11 -15.66 9.61 4.82
N ILE A 12 -14.56 9.23 4.22
CA ILE A 12 -13.85 9.98 3.18
C ILE A 12 -14.11 9.35 1.82
N PHE A 13 -14.59 10.17 0.91
CA PHE A 13 -14.73 9.87 -0.50
C PHE A 13 -13.59 10.56 -1.26
N ALA A 14 -12.81 9.81 -2.00
CA ALA A 14 -11.74 10.30 -2.87
C ALA A 14 -12.04 9.90 -4.31
N THR A 15 -11.87 10.82 -5.25
CA THR A 15 -12.01 10.51 -6.68
C THR A 15 -11.00 11.29 -7.51
N ASP A 16 -10.61 10.70 -8.64
CA ASP A 16 -9.59 11.19 -9.56
C ASP A 16 -9.93 10.81 -11.00
N ILE A 17 -9.45 11.58 -11.98
CA ILE A 17 -9.65 11.32 -13.40
C ILE A 17 -8.52 10.45 -13.94
N VAL A 18 -8.89 9.35 -14.59
CA VAL A 18 -7.94 8.45 -15.22
C VAL A 18 -7.28 9.11 -16.44
N GLY A 19 -5.96 9.28 -16.35
CA GLY A 19 -5.16 9.80 -17.46
C GLY A 19 -5.37 11.28 -17.76
N TYR A 20 -5.73 12.09 -16.76
CA TYR A 20 -6.01 13.52 -16.91
C TYR A 20 -4.92 14.28 -17.67
N SER A 21 -3.64 14.09 -17.33
CA SER A 21 -2.52 14.75 -18.01
C SER A 21 -2.50 14.46 -19.52
N LYS A 22 -2.84 13.23 -19.94
CA LYS A 22 -2.91 12.88 -21.38
C LYS A 22 -4.08 13.58 -22.09
N HIS A 23 -5.21 13.73 -21.40
CA HIS A 23 -6.34 14.48 -21.93
C HIS A 23 -5.98 15.97 -22.08
N MET A 24 -5.29 16.55 -21.09
CA MET A 24 -4.81 17.93 -21.14
C MET A 24 -3.81 18.17 -22.27
N GLU A 25 -2.88 17.24 -22.50
CA GLU A 25 -1.93 17.30 -23.62
C GLU A 25 -2.62 17.21 -24.98
N ALA A 26 -3.69 16.43 -25.07
CA ALA A 26 -4.41 16.22 -26.33
C ALA A 26 -5.33 17.40 -26.70
N ASP A 27 -6.10 17.91 -25.74
CA ASP A 27 -7.00 19.06 -25.89
C ASP A 27 -7.31 19.66 -24.52
N GLU A 28 -6.56 20.67 -24.12
CA GLU A 28 -6.70 21.35 -22.84
C GLU A 28 -8.09 21.98 -22.67
N SER A 29 -8.55 22.68 -23.68
CA SER A 29 -9.80 23.47 -23.62
C SER A 29 -11.02 22.58 -23.44
N GLU A 30 -11.15 21.52 -24.24
CA GLU A 30 -12.24 20.55 -24.12
C GLU A 30 -12.12 19.71 -22.87
N THR A 31 -10.91 19.36 -22.42
CA THR A 31 -10.69 18.64 -21.16
C THR A 31 -11.16 19.44 -19.96
N VAL A 32 -10.80 20.73 -19.86
CA VAL A 32 -11.23 21.63 -18.79
C VAL A 32 -12.76 21.82 -18.81
N LYS A 33 -13.34 22.01 -19.98
CA LYS A 33 -14.80 22.12 -20.13
C LYS A 33 -15.53 20.86 -19.66
N ASN A 34 -15.02 19.67 -20.03
CA ASN A 34 -15.58 18.40 -19.60
C ASN A 34 -15.37 18.15 -18.10
N LEU A 35 -14.21 18.54 -17.54
CA LEU A 35 -13.95 18.48 -16.10
C LEU A 35 -15.01 19.30 -15.32
N ARG A 36 -15.24 20.55 -15.71
CA ARG A 36 -16.26 21.42 -15.07
C ARG A 36 -17.67 20.84 -15.13
N ALA A 37 -18.01 20.18 -16.24
CA ALA A 37 -19.30 19.52 -16.36
C ALA A 37 -19.41 18.30 -15.40
N CYS A 38 -18.35 17.51 -15.27
CA CYS A 38 -18.30 16.39 -14.32
C CYS A 38 -18.28 16.88 -12.86
N GLU A 39 -17.55 17.93 -12.55
CA GLU A 39 -17.52 18.60 -11.24
C GLU A 39 -18.92 19.08 -10.82
N LYS A 40 -19.68 19.65 -11.74
CA LYS A 40 -21.06 20.05 -11.47
C LYS A 40 -21.94 18.86 -11.09
N ILE A 41 -21.84 17.75 -11.80
CA ILE A 41 -22.55 16.51 -11.46
C ILE A 41 -22.13 16.04 -10.07
N LEU A 42 -20.84 15.93 -9.81
CA LEU A 42 -20.29 15.47 -8.55
C LEU A 42 -20.75 16.33 -7.37
N THR A 43 -20.70 17.66 -7.51
CA THR A 43 -21.14 18.61 -6.47
C THR A 43 -22.63 18.49 -6.17
N GLN A 44 -23.47 18.28 -7.20
CA GLN A 44 -24.89 18.06 -7.03
C GLN A 44 -25.18 16.75 -6.27
N LEU A 45 -24.44 15.68 -6.60
CA LEU A 45 -24.56 14.40 -5.91
C LEU A 45 -24.05 14.47 -4.47
N PHE A 46 -22.93 15.16 -4.22
CA PHE A 46 -22.49 15.40 -2.85
C PHE A 46 -23.59 16.07 -2.02
N LYS A 47 -24.19 17.15 -2.55
CA LYS A 47 -25.29 17.82 -1.86
C LYS A 47 -26.51 16.91 -1.64
N LYS A 48 -26.87 16.09 -2.63
CA LYS A 48 -27.98 15.13 -2.56
C LYS A 48 -27.77 14.07 -1.46
N HIS A 49 -26.55 13.56 -1.34
CA HIS A 49 -26.19 12.52 -0.37
C HIS A 49 -25.60 13.06 0.94
N GLY A 50 -25.63 14.37 1.17
CA GLY A 50 -25.13 15.00 2.38
C GLY A 50 -23.60 15.05 2.49
N GLY A 51 -22.89 14.86 1.39
CA GLY A 51 -21.43 14.98 1.32
C GLY A 51 -20.98 16.44 1.35
N SER A 52 -19.83 16.69 1.95
CA SER A 52 -19.17 17.99 2.03
C SER A 52 -17.80 17.95 1.41
N LEU A 53 -17.62 18.66 0.31
CA LEU A 53 -16.32 18.81 -0.36
C LEU A 53 -15.38 19.61 0.55
N PHE A 54 -14.20 19.08 0.86
CA PHE A 54 -13.23 19.77 1.70
C PHE A 54 -11.88 20.03 1.00
N ASN A 55 -11.60 19.34 -0.12
CA ASN A 55 -10.38 19.58 -0.89
C ASN A 55 -10.58 19.27 -2.37
N THR A 56 -9.95 20.08 -3.22
CA THR A 56 -9.84 19.86 -4.67
C THR A 56 -8.41 20.12 -5.10
N GLY A 57 -7.84 19.20 -5.84
CA GLY A 57 -6.46 19.30 -6.36
C GLY A 57 -6.43 18.95 -7.85
N GLY A 58 -6.66 19.94 -8.72
CA GLY A 58 -6.71 19.70 -10.16
C GLY A 58 -7.88 18.82 -10.56
N ASP A 59 -7.62 17.55 -10.82
CA ASP A 59 -8.60 16.53 -11.23
C ASP A 59 -9.10 15.65 -10.08
N SER A 60 -8.58 15.88 -8.87
CA SER A 60 -8.94 15.12 -7.65
C SER A 60 -9.95 15.88 -6.80
N PHE A 61 -10.92 15.15 -6.23
CA PHE A 61 -11.93 15.67 -5.31
C PHE A 61 -12.00 14.82 -4.06
N LEU A 62 -11.96 15.49 -2.91
CA LEU A 62 -12.06 14.85 -1.59
C LEU A 62 -13.28 15.39 -0.85
N ALA A 63 -14.17 14.50 -0.43
CA ALA A 63 -15.36 14.86 0.32
C ALA A 63 -15.54 14.01 1.57
N GLU A 64 -16.15 14.61 2.58
CA GLU A 64 -16.61 13.93 3.79
C GLU A 64 -18.10 13.61 3.66
N PHE A 65 -18.49 12.42 4.15
CA PHE A 65 -19.88 11.99 4.18
C PHE A 65 -20.35 11.66 5.61
N PRO A 66 -21.65 11.85 5.90
CA PRO A 66 -22.21 11.54 7.22
C PRO A 66 -22.29 10.03 7.49
N SER A 67 -22.31 9.20 6.44
CA SER A 67 -22.36 7.75 6.59
C SER A 67 -21.69 7.03 5.40
N ALA A 68 -21.23 5.81 5.66
CA ALA A 68 -20.65 4.94 4.63
C ALA A 68 -21.68 4.59 3.55
N VAL A 69 -22.94 4.39 3.90
CA VAL A 69 -24.02 4.12 2.93
C VAL A 69 -24.20 5.30 1.99
N ALA A 70 -24.29 6.52 2.53
CA ALA A 70 -24.43 7.73 1.72
C ALA A 70 -23.26 7.92 0.73
N ALA A 71 -22.03 7.68 1.20
CA ALA A 71 -20.84 7.78 0.36
C ALA A 71 -20.84 6.74 -0.79
N VAL A 72 -21.20 5.49 -0.49
CA VAL A 72 -21.24 4.41 -1.47
C VAL A 72 -22.36 4.64 -2.50
N GLU A 73 -23.55 5.02 -2.07
CA GLU A 73 -24.66 5.33 -3.00
C GLU A 73 -24.31 6.53 -3.89
N CYS A 74 -23.68 7.57 -3.34
CA CYS A 74 -23.16 8.69 -4.12
C CYS A 74 -22.14 8.23 -5.18
N ALA A 75 -21.21 7.34 -4.79
CA ALA A 75 -20.19 6.81 -5.71
C ALA A 75 -20.80 6.03 -6.88
N VAL A 76 -21.79 5.18 -6.59
CA VAL A 76 -22.51 4.40 -7.61
C VAL A 76 -23.27 5.32 -8.55
N GLU A 77 -24.02 6.27 -8.02
CA GLU A 77 -24.80 7.20 -8.82
C GLU A 77 -23.89 8.05 -9.71
N PHE A 78 -22.79 8.56 -9.16
CA PHE A 78 -21.82 9.33 -9.93
C PHE A 78 -21.22 8.52 -11.09
N GLN A 79 -20.77 7.29 -10.87
CA GLN A 79 -20.22 6.45 -11.93
C GLN A 79 -21.26 6.16 -13.04
N ASN A 80 -22.52 5.94 -12.65
CA ASN A 80 -23.61 5.72 -13.61
C ASN A 80 -23.91 6.99 -14.43
N GLU A 81 -23.94 8.16 -13.81
CA GLU A 81 -24.15 9.43 -14.52
C GLU A 81 -23.00 9.73 -15.47
N ILE A 82 -21.75 9.51 -15.04
CA ILE A 82 -20.58 9.67 -15.92
C ILE A 82 -20.60 8.69 -17.08
N LYS A 83 -20.97 7.42 -16.83
CA LYS A 83 -21.13 6.42 -17.91
C LYS A 83 -22.19 6.86 -18.94
N THR A 84 -23.33 7.32 -18.46
CA THR A 84 -24.43 7.82 -19.31
C THR A 84 -24.00 9.07 -20.09
N ARG A 85 -23.34 10.00 -19.43
CA ARG A 85 -22.80 11.21 -20.06
C ARG A 85 -21.79 10.87 -21.17
N ASN A 86 -20.87 9.95 -20.89
CA ASN A 86 -19.84 9.55 -21.84
C ASN A 86 -20.37 8.75 -23.03
N ALA A 87 -21.54 8.12 -22.89
CA ALA A 87 -22.24 7.44 -23.99
C ALA A 87 -23.03 8.41 -24.89
N SER A 88 -23.17 9.68 -24.48
CA SER A 88 -23.88 10.68 -25.29
C SER A 88 -22.95 11.29 -26.35
N ASP A 89 -23.47 11.54 -27.55
CA ASP A 89 -22.72 12.15 -28.68
C ASP A 89 -22.25 13.60 -28.41
N LYS A 90 -22.63 14.15 -27.26
CA LYS A 90 -22.26 15.50 -26.82
C LYS A 90 -20.88 15.58 -26.15
N THR A 91 -20.22 14.46 -25.90
CA THR A 91 -18.94 14.43 -25.18
C THR A 91 -17.81 14.08 -26.14
N THR A 92 -16.95 15.05 -26.45
CA THR A 92 -15.78 14.85 -27.32
C THR A 92 -14.60 14.25 -26.59
N VAL A 93 -14.47 14.51 -25.26
CA VAL A 93 -13.44 13.94 -24.36
C VAL A 93 -14.13 13.20 -23.21
N PRO A 94 -14.31 11.89 -23.31
CA PRO A 94 -14.98 11.11 -22.27
C PRO A 94 -14.05 10.90 -21.06
N LEU A 95 -14.25 11.66 -20.00
CA LEU A 95 -13.51 11.51 -18.74
C LEU A 95 -14.02 10.31 -17.94
N LYS A 96 -13.10 9.52 -17.41
CA LYS A 96 -13.40 8.35 -16.57
C LYS A 96 -12.80 8.57 -15.20
N PHE A 97 -13.51 8.16 -14.17
CA PHE A 97 -13.14 8.39 -12.79
C PHE A 97 -12.82 7.07 -12.06
N ARG A 98 -11.96 7.13 -11.06
CA ARG A 98 -11.79 6.11 -10.03
C ARG A 98 -12.29 6.67 -8.71
N ILE A 99 -12.85 5.84 -7.87
CA ILE A 99 -13.36 6.27 -6.57
C ILE A 99 -12.85 5.33 -5.48
N GLY A 100 -12.36 5.93 -4.38
CA GLY A 100 -12.00 5.26 -3.14
C GLY A 100 -12.84 5.77 -1.99
N VAL A 101 -13.41 4.86 -1.17
CA VAL A 101 -14.15 5.26 0.04
C VAL A 101 -13.56 4.58 1.25
N ASN A 102 -13.22 5.37 2.26
CA ASN A 102 -12.66 4.90 3.52
C ASN A 102 -13.39 5.48 4.73
N SER A 103 -13.42 4.75 5.83
CA SER A 103 -13.81 5.25 7.14
C SER A 103 -12.61 5.17 8.07
N GLY A 104 -12.20 6.29 8.65
CA GLY A 104 -11.01 6.33 9.49
C GLY A 104 -10.85 7.62 10.28
N ASP A 105 -9.81 7.64 11.12
CA ASP A 105 -9.44 8.80 11.93
C ASP A 105 -8.86 9.90 11.04
N VAL A 106 -9.30 11.13 11.27
CA VAL A 106 -8.85 12.34 10.58
C VAL A 106 -8.67 13.50 11.55
N ILE A 107 -7.80 14.41 11.17
CA ILE A 107 -7.57 15.70 11.85
C ILE A 107 -8.25 16.78 11.03
N LYS A 108 -9.06 17.62 11.69
CA LYS A 108 -9.66 18.80 11.07
C LYS A 108 -8.75 20.00 11.24
N GLU A 109 -8.32 20.58 10.15
CA GLU A 109 -7.45 21.77 10.14
C GLU A 109 -7.90 22.75 9.06
N LYS A 110 -8.28 23.97 9.47
CA LYS A 110 -8.64 25.09 8.56
C LYS A 110 -9.65 24.72 7.46
N GLY A 111 -10.65 23.89 7.82
CA GLY A 111 -11.67 23.43 6.87
C GLY A 111 -11.27 22.25 6.00
N ASN A 112 -10.05 21.76 6.13
CA ASN A 112 -9.55 20.57 5.47
C ASN A 112 -9.54 19.37 6.44
N LEU A 113 -9.44 18.15 5.90
CA LEU A 113 -9.24 16.92 6.66
C LEU A 113 -7.90 16.30 6.26
N LEU A 114 -7.11 15.93 7.27
CA LEU A 114 -5.79 15.35 7.13
C LEU A 114 -5.70 14.02 7.89
N GLY A 115 -4.70 13.22 7.59
CA GLY A 115 -4.40 12.00 8.33
C GLY A 115 -4.55 10.71 7.52
N ASP A 116 -4.38 9.57 8.21
CA ASP A 116 -4.38 8.25 7.55
C ASP A 116 -5.71 7.90 6.91
N GLY A 117 -6.84 8.37 7.49
CA GLY A 117 -8.16 8.17 6.91
C GLY A 117 -8.27 8.70 5.49
N VAL A 118 -7.74 9.90 5.23
CA VAL A 118 -7.70 10.54 3.90
C VAL A 118 -6.71 9.82 2.98
N ASN A 119 -5.51 9.50 3.49
CA ASN A 119 -4.49 8.82 2.72
C ASN A 119 -4.93 7.44 2.22
N ILE A 120 -5.65 6.69 3.06
CA ILE A 120 -6.19 5.38 2.68
C ILE A 120 -7.28 5.54 1.62
N ALA A 121 -8.17 6.55 1.72
CA ALA A 121 -9.18 6.82 0.69
C ALA A 121 -8.54 7.09 -0.69
N ALA A 122 -7.50 7.93 -0.75
CA ALA A 122 -6.75 8.20 -1.97
C ALA A 122 -6.04 6.95 -2.53
N ARG A 123 -5.58 6.03 -1.66
CA ARG A 123 -4.98 4.76 -2.11
C ARG A 123 -6.01 3.78 -2.64
N LEU A 124 -7.19 3.72 -2.03
CA LEU A 124 -8.31 2.93 -2.54
C LEU A 124 -8.77 3.45 -3.89
N GLU A 125 -8.80 4.78 -4.08
CA GLU A 125 -9.06 5.41 -5.37
C GLU A 125 -8.03 4.94 -6.42
N THR A 126 -6.74 5.04 -6.12
CA THR A 126 -5.66 4.58 -7.02
C THR A 126 -5.76 3.07 -7.33
N LEU A 127 -6.23 2.26 -6.38
CA LEU A 127 -6.45 0.82 -6.54
C LEU A 127 -7.68 0.52 -7.41
N ALA A 128 -8.66 1.41 -7.46
CA ALA A 128 -9.92 1.19 -8.17
C ALA A 128 -9.70 1.01 -9.68
N GLN A 129 -10.54 0.18 -10.27
CA GLN A 129 -10.61 0.05 -11.74
C GLN A 129 -11.13 1.36 -12.36
N THR A 130 -10.77 1.61 -13.61
CA THR A 130 -11.32 2.72 -14.39
C THR A 130 -12.85 2.61 -14.43
N GLY A 131 -13.55 3.64 -13.96
CA GLY A 131 -15.01 3.63 -13.83
C GLY A 131 -15.51 2.81 -12.64
N GLY A 132 -14.63 2.39 -11.74
CA GLY A 132 -14.95 1.56 -10.59
C GLY A 132 -14.95 2.30 -9.25
N VAL A 133 -15.34 1.57 -8.21
CA VAL A 133 -15.35 2.03 -6.81
C VAL A 133 -14.68 0.98 -5.94
N THR A 134 -13.69 1.38 -5.16
CA THR A 134 -13.01 0.49 -4.20
C THR A 134 -13.19 1.05 -2.79
N ILE A 135 -13.55 0.20 -1.85
CA ILE A 135 -13.86 0.58 -0.48
C ILE A 135 -12.99 -0.16 0.53
N SER A 136 -12.75 0.45 1.69
CA SER A 136 -12.07 -0.24 2.80
C SER A 136 -12.99 -1.26 3.48
N LYS A 137 -12.35 -2.20 4.22
CA LYS A 137 -13.10 -3.16 5.05
C LYS A 137 -14.03 -2.48 6.04
N GLY A 138 -13.62 -1.38 6.66
CA GLY A 138 -14.45 -0.61 7.58
C GLY A 138 -15.73 -0.13 6.90
N VAL A 139 -15.62 0.43 5.69
CA VAL A 139 -16.79 0.84 4.89
C VAL A 139 -17.64 -0.38 4.51
N TYR A 140 -17.01 -1.47 4.03
CA TYR A 140 -17.71 -2.71 3.68
C TYR A 140 -18.57 -3.24 4.86
N ASP A 141 -18.00 -3.27 6.06
CA ASP A 141 -18.71 -3.77 7.25
C ASP A 141 -19.94 -2.91 7.60
N TYR A 142 -19.93 -1.62 7.29
CA TYR A 142 -21.08 -0.73 7.46
C TYR A 142 -22.15 -0.88 6.38
N VAL A 143 -21.77 -1.20 5.13
CA VAL A 143 -22.70 -1.18 3.99
C VAL A 143 -23.25 -2.55 3.63
N LYS A 144 -22.55 -3.64 3.97
CA LYS A 144 -23.01 -5.01 3.72
C LYS A 144 -24.38 -5.24 4.38
N GLY A 145 -25.32 -5.73 3.60
CA GLY A 145 -26.70 -5.97 4.05
C GLY A 145 -27.57 -4.71 4.20
N LYS A 146 -27.02 -3.50 3.93
CA LYS A 146 -27.79 -2.25 3.89
C LYS A 146 -27.92 -1.68 2.47
N THR A 147 -27.07 -2.11 1.57
CA THR A 147 -27.13 -1.79 0.14
C THR A 147 -27.43 -3.06 -0.66
N LYS A 148 -27.93 -2.88 -1.89
CA LYS A 148 -28.21 -4.00 -2.82
C LYS A 148 -27.02 -4.32 -3.72
N HIS A 149 -25.86 -3.69 -3.47
CA HIS A 149 -24.67 -3.84 -4.30
C HIS A 149 -23.91 -5.13 -3.97
N GLU A 150 -23.27 -5.68 -4.98
CA GLU A 150 -22.34 -6.80 -4.83
C GLU A 150 -20.92 -6.28 -4.63
N TYR A 151 -20.13 -7.03 -3.89
CA TYR A 151 -18.75 -6.67 -3.54
C TYR A 151 -17.80 -7.81 -3.89
N ASN A 152 -16.63 -7.46 -4.40
CA ASN A 152 -15.54 -8.38 -4.67
C ASN A 152 -14.43 -8.17 -3.65
N ASP A 153 -14.14 -9.18 -2.85
CA ASP A 153 -13.05 -9.15 -1.88
C ASP A 153 -11.70 -9.19 -2.60
N LEU A 154 -10.90 -8.15 -2.42
CA LEU A 154 -9.56 -8.04 -2.96
C LEU A 154 -8.48 -8.52 -1.98
N GLY A 155 -8.87 -8.86 -0.75
CA GLY A 155 -7.97 -9.22 0.32
C GLY A 155 -7.16 -8.03 0.84
N ILE A 156 -6.09 -8.36 1.57
CA ILE A 156 -5.17 -7.36 2.11
C ILE A 156 -4.31 -6.80 0.99
N GLN A 157 -4.32 -5.48 0.87
CA GLN A 157 -3.54 -4.71 -0.10
C GLN A 157 -2.46 -3.93 0.62
N LYS A 158 -1.23 -3.98 0.09
CA LYS A 158 -0.11 -3.20 0.58
C LYS A 158 0.24 -2.12 -0.44
N VAL A 159 -0.03 -0.87 -0.08
CA VAL A 159 0.30 0.28 -0.92
C VAL A 159 1.23 1.20 -0.15
N LYS A 160 2.48 1.33 -0.63
CA LYS A 160 3.57 2.02 0.08
C LYS A 160 3.77 1.40 1.48
N GLN A 161 3.59 2.18 2.55
CA GLN A 161 3.80 1.74 3.94
C GLN A 161 2.50 1.30 4.65
N ASN A 162 1.33 1.42 3.99
CA ASN A 162 0.05 1.08 4.59
C ASN A 162 -0.45 -0.25 4.06
N GLU A 163 -1.04 -1.01 4.97
CA GLU A 163 -1.70 -2.28 4.72
C GLU A 163 -3.17 -2.16 5.11
N PHE A 164 -4.07 -2.49 4.18
CA PHE A 164 -5.50 -2.39 4.40
C PHE A 164 -6.25 -3.44 3.57
N HIS A 165 -7.37 -3.92 4.08
CA HIS A 165 -8.25 -4.83 3.38
C HIS A 165 -9.22 -4.02 2.50
N ALA A 166 -9.29 -4.36 1.21
CA ALA A 166 -10.07 -3.65 0.21
C ALA A 166 -11.12 -4.52 -0.45
N TYR A 167 -12.20 -3.89 -0.91
CA TYR A 167 -13.29 -4.49 -1.67
C TYR A 167 -13.61 -3.63 -2.88
N ASP A 168 -13.76 -4.24 -4.06
CA ASP A 168 -14.39 -3.54 -5.18
C ASP A 168 -15.90 -3.65 -5.06
N LEU A 169 -16.59 -2.55 -5.31
CA LEU A 169 -18.02 -2.53 -5.53
C LEU A 169 -18.27 -2.88 -7.01
N LEU A 170 -19.09 -3.89 -7.27
CA LEU A 170 -19.40 -4.34 -8.60
C LEU A 170 -20.57 -3.54 -9.18
N LEU A 171 -20.27 -2.56 -10.05
CA LEU A 171 -21.28 -1.86 -10.84
C LEU A 171 -21.77 -2.72 -12.00
N ASP A 172 -20.96 -3.69 -12.42
CA ASP A 172 -21.23 -4.70 -13.42
C ASP A 172 -20.56 -6.01 -12.99
N PRO A 173 -21.24 -7.17 -13.07
CA PRO A 173 -20.67 -8.49 -12.70
C PRO A 173 -19.35 -8.81 -13.43
N SER A 174 -19.16 -8.28 -14.64
CA SER A 174 -17.93 -8.47 -15.43
C SER A 174 -16.70 -7.80 -14.82
N GLN A 175 -16.88 -6.85 -13.90
CA GLN A 175 -15.79 -6.14 -13.21
C GLN A 175 -15.10 -6.97 -12.13
N LYS A 176 -15.56 -8.19 -11.85
CA LYS A 176 -14.96 -9.07 -10.85
C LYS A 176 -13.54 -9.46 -11.25
N ARG A 177 -12.56 -8.92 -10.55
CA ARG A 177 -11.13 -9.20 -10.75
C ARG A 177 -10.55 -9.97 -9.57
N LYS A 178 -9.49 -10.74 -9.85
CA LYS A 178 -8.58 -11.26 -8.82
C LYS A 178 -7.31 -10.42 -8.88
N LEU A 179 -7.02 -9.65 -7.85
CA LEU A 179 -5.69 -9.10 -7.71
C LEU A 179 -4.74 -10.27 -7.38
N LYS A 180 -3.61 -10.33 -8.07
CA LYS A 180 -2.52 -11.21 -7.64
C LYS A 180 -2.10 -10.69 -6.26
N THR A 181 -2.50 -11.40 -5.21
CA THR A 181 -1.89 -11.20 -3.90
C THR A 181 -0.40 -11.33 -4.15
N GLN A 182 0.36 -10.29 -3.88
CA GLN A 182 1.81 -10.38 -3.90
C GLN A 182 2.14 -11.37 -2.78
N LYS A 183 2.19 -12.67 -3.13
CA LYS A 183 2.82 -13.65 -2.24
C LYS A 183 4.20 -13.05 -1.99
N SER A 184 4.46 -12.71 -0.75
CA SER A 184 5.82 -12.49 -0.29
C SER A 184 6.59 -13.73 -0.75
N ASN A 185 7.28 -13.62 -1.87
CA ASN A 185 8.29 -14.57 -2.23
C ASN A 185 9.34 -14.38 -1.14
N MET A 186 9.24 -15.16 -0.06
CA MET A 186 10.43 -15.46 0.72
C MET A 186 11.43 -15.90 -0.34
N PRO A 187 12.53 -15.14 -0.54
CA PRO A 187 13.41 -15.44 -1.62
C PRO A 187 13.84 -16.88 -1.43
N LEU A 188 13.66 -17.69 -2.47
CA LEU A 188 14.08 -19.12 -2.52
C LEU A 188 15.52 -19.26 -2.01
N ILE A 189 16.32 -18.21 -2.17
CA ILE A 189 17.66 -18.00 -1.62
C ILE A 189 17.69 -18.15 -0.09
N GLY A 190 16.70 -17.63 0.66
CA GLY A 190 16.65 -17.75 2.13
C GLY A 190 16.42 -19.20 2.58
N VAL A 191 15.61 -19.96 1.86
CA VAL A 191 15.39 -21.40 2.15
C VAL A 191 16.65 -22.21 1.77
N ILE A 192 17.27 -21.89 0.64
CA ILE A 192 18.51 -22.56 0.21
C ILE A 192 19.66 -22.28 1.17
N THR A 193 19.80 -21.05 1.69
CA THR A 193 20.86 -20.73 2.67
C THR A 193 20.64 -21.44 4.00
N VAL A 194 19.40 -21.58 4.47
CA VAL A 194 19.10 -22.35 5.70
C VAL A 194 19.37 -23.83 5.50
N VAL A 195 19.00 -24.42 4.37
CA VAL A 195 19.28 -25.82 4.06
C VAL A 195 20.77 -26.08 3.93
N LEU A 196 21.51 -25.18 3.26
CA LEU A 196 22.97 -25.29 3.12
C LEU A 196 23.69 -25.12 4.46
N SER A 197 23.23 -24.23 5.34
CA SER A 197 23.83 -24.06 6.67
C SER A 197 23.59 -25.29 7.57
N ILE A 198 22.39 -25.89 7.52
CA ILE A 198 22.09 -27.14 8.23
C ILE A 198 22.92 -28.29 7.67
N GLY A 199 23.08 -28.38 6.35
CA GLY A 199 23.93 -29.37 5.69
C GLY A 199 25.41 -29.22 6.07
N LEU A 200 25.92 -27.99 6.16
CA LEU A 200 27.30 -27.69 6.55
C LEU A 200 27.55 -28.07 8.01
N VAL A 201 26.61 -27.72 8.91
CA VAL A 201 26.70 -28.11 10.33
C VAL A 201 26.63 -29.65 10.50
N GLY A 202 25.78 -30.34 9.73
CA GLY A 202 25.71 -31.80 9.72
C GLY A 202 26.99 -32.45 9.21
N LEU A 203 27.63 -31.88 8.16
CA LEU A 203 28.93 -32.34 7.62
C LEU A 203 30.07 -32.13 8.65
N LEU A 204 30.09 -30.97 9.31
CA LEU A 204 31.07 -30.69 10.37
C LEU A 204 30.89 -31.63 11.56
N TYR A 205 29.64 -31.90 11.98
CA TYR A 205 29.32 -32.83 13.05
C TYR A 205 29.71 -34.28 12.68
N PHE A 206 29.43 -34.68 11.44
CA PHE A 206 29.81 -36.01 10.94
C PHE A 206 31.31 -36.18 10.86
N ASN A 207 32.08 -35.19 10.37
CA ASN A 207 33.53 -35.22 10.36
C ASN A 207 34.15 -35.28 11.77
N PHE A 208 33.57 -34.47 12.68
CA PHE A 208 34.01 -34.49 14.09
C PHE A 208 33.79 -35.88 14.75
N PHE A 209 32.65 -36.51 14.51
CA PHE A 209 32.32 -37.81 15.05
C PHE A 209 33.07 -38.96 14.34
N ALA A 210 33.36 -38.83 13.03
CA ALA A 210 34.12 -39.83 12.28
C ALA A 210 35.62 -39.82 12.64
N GLN A 211 36.15 -38.68 13.09
CA GLN A 211 37.56 -38.62 13.57
C GLN A 211 37.76 -39.23 14.93
N ASP A 212 36.74 -39.33 15.75
CA ASP A 212 36.85 -39.95 17.11
C ASP A 212 36.97 -41.47 17.06
N ILE A 213 36.68 -42.10 15.92
CA ILE A 213 36.78 -43.54 15.74
C ILE A 213 38.20 -43.98 15.30
N ASN A 214 39.04 -43.08 14.80
CA ASN A 214 40.32 -43.44 14.19
C ASN A 214 41.60 -42.91 14.86
N ASN A 215 41.54 -42.18 15.97
CA ASN A 215 42.73 -41.66 16.64
C ASN A 215 42.88 -42.10 18.10
N LYS A 216 43.09 -43.37 18.30
CA LYS A 216 44.02 -43.82 19.36
C LYS A 216 45.41 -43.90 18.73
N GLN A 217 46.10 -42.82 18.58
CA GLN A 217 47.55 -42.58 18.55
C GLN A 217 47.85 -41.28 17.83
N PHE A 218 48.18 -40.26 18.54
CA PHE A 218 49.40 -39.46 18.39
C PHE A 218 49.26 -38.18 19.26
N ASN A 219 50.25 -38.03 20.02
CA ASN A 219 50.52 -36.99 20.98
C ASN A 219 50.83 -35.64 20.36
N ASP A 220 50.38 -34.57 20.99
CA ASP A 220 51.04 -33.28 21.12
C ASP A 220 50.85 -32.20 20.04
N SER A 221 50.45 -31.03 20.49
CA SER A 221 50.41 -29.69 19.91
C SER A 221 49.08 -29.26 19.26
N ASN A 222 48.07 -28.99 20.11
CA ASN A 222 46.88 -28.22 19.73
C ASN A 222 47.21 -26.71 19.67
N LYS A 223 47.45 -26.20 18.47
CA LYS A 223 47.29 -24.77 18.18
C LYS A 223 46.13 -24.59 17.20
N ILE A 224 45.03 -24.05 17.67
CA ILE A 224 43.88 -23.72 16.84
C ILE A 224 44.21 -22.40 16.14
N SER A 225 44.38 -22.39 14.83
CA SER A 225 44.54 -21.15 14.07
C SER A 225 43.16 -20.67 13.56
N LEU A 226 42.69 -19.55 14.07
CA LEU A 226 41.46 -18.88 13.65
C LEU A 226 41.81 -17.83 12.59
N LEU A 227 41.25 -17.96 11.40
CA LEU A 227 41.33 -16.97 10.35
C LEU A 227 40.09 -16.07 10.39
N LEU A 228 40.25 -14.83 10.81
CA LEU A 228 39.20 -13.82 10.76
C LEU A 228 39.23 -13.11 9.42
N LEU A 229 38.18 -13.29 8.63
CA LEU A 229 38.01 -12.55 7.36
C LEU A 229 37.24 -11.24 7.63
N PRO A 230 37.68 -10.09 7.09
CA PRO A 230 36.99 -8.81 7.28
C PRO A 230 35.63 -8.82 6.59
N PHE A 231 34.63 -8.31 7.31
CA PHE A 231 33.28 -8.14 6.74
C PHE A 231 33.29 -6.97 5.74
N LYS A 232 32.78 -7.22 4.53
CA LYS A 232 32.57 -6.20 3.53
C LYS A 232 31.09 -5.87 3.44
N LEU A 233 30.71 -4.71 3.95
CA LEU A 233 29.34 -4.22 3.81
C LEU A 233 29.08 -3.71 2.38
N GLN A 234 27.98 -4.14 1.77
CA GLN A 234 27.56 -3.78 0.41
C GLN A 234 26.61 -2.56 0.42
N SER A 235 26.82 -1.59 1.32
CA SER A 235 26.04 -0.37 1.38
C SER A 235 26.93 0.86 1.21
N LYS A 236 26.51 1.77 0.33
CA LYS A 236 27.15 3.06 0.09
C LYS A 236 26.75 4.04 1.21
N GLY A 237 27.62 4.24 2.19
CA GLY A 237 27.51 5.27 3.21
C GLY A 237 28.64 5.15 4.23
N ASP A 238 29.27 6.27 4.58
CA ASP A 238 30.46 6.36 5.46
C ASP A 238 30.24 5.79 6.88
N GLU A 239 29.01 5.70 7.38
CA GLU A 239 28.72 5.16 8.71
C GLU A 239 28.85 3.63 8.80
N GLY A 240 28.71 2.91 7.68
CA GLY A 240 28.81 1.45 7.66
C GLY A 240 30.24 0.93 7.76
N SER A 241 31.22 1.68 7.26
CA SER A 241 32.64 1.30 7.30
C SER A 241 33.22 1.36 8.71
N PHE A 242 32.85 2.37 9.48
CA PHE A 242 33.25 2.55 10.88
C PHE A 242 32.72 1.44 11.79
N MET A 243 31.49 0.97 11.56
CA MET A 243 30.89 -0.12 12.34
C MET A 243 31.59 -1.46 12.04
N ALA A 244 31.91 -1.74 10.79
CA ALA A 244 32.58 -3.00 10.40
C ALA A 244 34.02 -3.09 10.98
N GLU A 245 34.76 -1.99 10.95
CA GLU A 245 36.09 -1.91 11.57
C GLU A 245 36.05 -2.02 13.10
N SER A 246 35.07 -1.39 13.73
CA SER A 246 34.89 -1.43 15.20
C SER A 246 34.56 -2.84 15.68
N ILE A 247 33.69 -3.58 14.99
CA ILE A 247 33.31 -4.96 15.33
C ILE A 247 34.48 -5.91 15.11
N THR A 248 35.20 -5.79 14.00
CA THR A 248 36.37 -6.62 13.70
C THR A 248 37.48 -6.40 14.70
N GLY A 249 37.74 -5.14 15.09
CA GLY A 249 38.72 -4.78 16.13
C GLY A 249 38.36 -5.33 17.51
N HIS A 250 37.08 -5.27 17.90
CA HIS A 250 36.61 -5.79 19.20
C HIS A 250 36.73 -7.31 19.30
N ILE A 251 36.39 -8.04 18.24
CA ILE A 251 36.49 -9.49 18.18
C ILE A 251 37.96 -9.93 18.24
N SER A 252 38.86 -9.28 17.48
CA SER A 252 40.30 -9.55 17.51
C SER A 252 40.91 -9.33 18.88
N THR A 253 40.53 -8.23 19.57
CA THR A 253 41.06 -7.89 20.90
C THR A 253 40.52 -8.82 21.98
N THR A 254 39.31 -9.34 21.81
CA THR A 254 38.71 -10.30 22.76
C THR A 254 39.30 -11.68 22.60
N LEU A 255 39.57 -12.12 21.38
CA LEU A 255 40.21 -13.43 21.12
C LEU A 255 41.68 -13.44 21.54
N ALA A 256 42.39 -12.32 21.45
CA ALA A 256 43.80 -12.21 21.92
C ALA A 256 43.97 -12.28 23.46
N LYS A 257 42.86 -12.31 24.23
CA LYS A 257 42.88 -12.48 25.71
C LYS A 257 42.81 -13.94 26.18
N PHE A 258 42.64 -14.87 25.25
CA PHE A 258 42.53 -16.29 25.53
C PHE A 258 43.77 -17.10 25.12
N ASP A 259 44.90 -16.46 24.90
CA ASP A 259 46.24 -17.06 24.73
C ASP A 259 46.93 -17.29 26.10
#